data_403b2fb352d1fb141e750a226a5852d0
#
_entry.id   403b2fb352d1fb141e750a226a5852d0
#
_cell.length_a   1.000
_cell.length_b   1.000
_cell.length_c   1.000
_cell.angle_alpha   90.00
_cell.angle_beta   90.00
_cell.angle_gamma   90.00
#
_symmetry.space_group_name_H-M   'P 1'
#
loop_
_entity.id
_entity.type
_entity.pdbx_description
1 polymer ?
#
loop_
_entity_poly.entity_id
_entity_poly.type
_entity_poly.pdbx_seq_one_letter_code
_entity_poly.pdbx_strand_id
1 'polypeptide(L)'
;MTRVGQEEENVSMVKRLYDAFKRREVHSIMDMFEDNAVMHGPAPLGVLPWGGTYNGRSGVAQFFKALGESLEPQQFDLNDFITQDNKVVVLGYQKGRAKPTGRPYETEFVNVWTIRNGKFIEFRVYNDTAALVESLRP
;
A
#
# COMPACT_ATOMS: atom_id res chain seq x y z
N MET A 1 3.33 21.49 -17.32
CA MET A 1 2.68 21.49 -16.00
C MET A 1 3.69 21.99 -14.96
N THR A 2 3.25 22.81 -14.03
CA THR A 2 4.10 23.29 -12.95
C THR A 2 4.39 22.16 -11.95
N ARG A 3 5.41 22.33 -11.09
CA ARG A 3 5.69 21.37 -10.04
C ARG A 3 4.49 21.18 -9.11
N VAL A 4 3.84 22.28 -8.72
CA VAL A 4 2.65 22.23 -7.86
C VAL A 4 1.51 21.48 -8.55
N GLY A 5 1.24 21.75 -9.83
CA GLY A 5 0.21 21.05 -10.59
C GLY A 5 0.51 19.56 -10.74
N GLN A 6 1.79 19.18 -10.91
CA GLN A 6 2.20 17.78 -10.98
C GLN A 6 2.02 17.10 -9.63
N GLU A 7 2.35 17.77 -8.53
CA GLU A 7 2.14 17.22 -7.18
C GLU A 7 0.67 16.99 -6.88
N GLU A 8 -0.20 17.93 -7.27
CA GLU A 8 -1.66 17.76 -7.12
C GLU A 8 -2.18 16.58 -7.93
N GLU A 9 -1.70 16.41 -9.16
CA GLU A 9 -2.07 15.29 -10.02
C GLU A 9 -1.61 13.97 -9.41
N ASN A 10 -0.42 13.92 -8.83
CA ASN A 10 0.10 12.72 -8.17
C ASN A 10 -0.76 12.34 -6.95
N VAL A 11 -1.20 13.30 -6.16
CA VAL A 11 -2.14 13.05 -5.05
C VAL A 11 -3.45 12.47 -5.58
N SER A 12 -3.97 13.03 -6.67
CA SER A 12 -5.20 12.50 -7.30
C SER A 12 -5.04 11.06 -7.74
N MET A 13 -3.88 10.70 -8.29
CA MET A 13 -3.58 9.32 -8.68
C MET A 13 -3.61 8.37 -7.48
N VAL A 14 -3.01 8.77 -6.36
CA VAL A 14 -3.01 7.97 -5.15
C VAL A 14 -4.44 7.76 -4.64
N LYS A 15 -5.25 8.81 -4.63
CA LYS A 15 -6.66 8.70 -4.22
C LYS A 15 -7.44 7.75 -5.13
N ARG A 16 -7.21 7.82 -6.45
CA ARG A 16 -7.85 6.89 -7.40
C ARG A 16 -7.44 5.44 -7.15
N LEU A 17 -6.18 5.21 -6.78
CA LEU A 17 -5.70 3.88 -6.46
C LEU A 17 -6.45 3.30 -5.25
N TYR A 18 -6.58 4.07 -4.18
CA TYR A 18 -7.30 3.61 -2.98
C TYR A 18 -8.79 3.40 -3.27
N ASP A 19 -9.40 4.23 -4.11
CA ASP A 19 -10.79 4.01 -4.55
C ASP A 19 -10.92 2.70 -5.33
N ALA A 20 -9.97 2.41 -6.21
CA ALA A 20 -9.97 1.17 -6.98
C ALA A 20 -9.83 -0.06 -6.06
N PHE A 21 -9.04 0.05 -5.00
CA PHE A 21 -8.95 -1.00 -3.97
C PHE A 21 -10.29 -1.25 -3.31
N LYS A 22 -10.99 -0.20 -2.90
CA LYS A 22 -12.30 -0.33 -2.27
C LYS A 22 -13.31 -1.01 -3.18
N ARG A 23 -13.20 -0.78 -4.49
CA ARG A 23 -14.10 -1.36 -5.51
C ARG A 23 -13.60 -2.70 -6.03
N ARG A 24 -12.42 -3.16 -5.60
CA ARG A 24 -11.78 -4.40 -6.05
C ARG A 24 -11.59 -4.46 -7.56
N GLU A 25 -11.25 -3.34 -8.15
CA GLU A 25 -11.01 -3.20 -9.59
C GLU A 25 -9.57 -3.58 -9.94
N VAL A 26 -9.27 -4.87 -9.95
CA VAL A 26 -7.91 -5.40 -10.09
C VAL A 26 -7.22 -4.92 -11.38
N HIS A 27 -7.92 -4.93 -12.51
CA HIS A 27 -7.33 -4.48 -13.77
C HIS A 27 -6.95 -3.00 -13.73
N SER A 28 -7.83 -2.15 -13.18
CA SER A 28 -7.54 -0.73 -13.05
C SER A 28 -6.33 -0.49 -12.15
N ILE A 29 -6.23 -1.25 -11.05
CA ILE A 29 -5.08 -1.17 -10.14
C ILE A 29 -3.80 -1.52 -10.89
N MET A 30 -3.76 -2.65 -11.58
CA MET A 30 -2.57 -3.11 -12.28
C MET A 30 -2.12 -2.15 -13.37
N ASP A 31 -3.06 -1.52 -14.06
CA ASP A 31 -2.75 -0.55 -15.12
C ASP A 31 -2.10 0.74 -14.59
N MET A 32 -2.21 1.01 -13.29
CA MET A 32 -1.60 2.18 -12.67
C MET A 32 -0.11 1.99 -12.36
N PHE A 33 0.41 0.77 -12.47
CA PHE A 33 1.81 0.45 -12.18
C PHE A 33 2.64 0.30 -13.45
N GLU A 34 3.88 0.79 -13.39
CA GLU A 34 4.86 0.56 -14.45
C GLU A 34 5.29 -0.91 -14.44
N ASP A 35 5.74 -1.42 -15.60
CA ASP A 35 6.15 -2.83 -15.72
C ASP A 35 7.23 -3.23 -14.73
N ASN A 36 8.12 -2.29 -14.38
CA ASN A 36 9.24 -2.51 -13.47
C ASN A 36 9.00 -1.98 -12.06
N ALA A 37 7.74 -1.79 -11.68
CA ALA A 37 7.41 -1.26 -10.35
C ALA A 37 7.95 -2.16 -9.23
N VAL A 38 8.33 -1.56 -8.11
CA VAL A 38 8.86 -2.26 -6.94
C VAL A 38 8.02 -1.94 -5.72
N MET A 39 7.58 -2.98 -5.02
CA MET A 39 6.85 -2.83 -3.76
C MET A 39 7.74 -3.32 -2.62
N HIS A 40 7.92 -2.47 -1.60
CA HIS A 40 8.65 -2.85 -0.39
C HIS A 40 7.64 -3.06 0.74
N GLY A 41 7.50 -4.30 1.18
CA GLY A 41 6.66 -4.63 2.33
C GLY A 41 7.24 -4.06 3.63
N PRO A 42 6.44 -4.05 4.70
CA PRO A 42 6.80 -3.35 5.95
C PRO A 42 7.88 -4.05 6.78
N ALA A 43 8.23 -5.28 6.43
CA ALA A 43 9.14 -6.09 7.22
C ALA A 43 9.95 -6.99 6.28
N PRO A 44 11.05 -7.58 6.77
CA PRO A 44 11.79 -8.59 6.01
C PRO A 44 10.91 -9.78 5.63
N LEU A 45 11.32 -10.48 4.57
CA LEU A 45 10.67 -11.72 4.14
C LEU A 45 10.63 -12.71 5.31
N GLY A 46 9.47 -13.31 5.54
CA GLY A 46 9.26 -14.29 6.59
C GLY A 46 8.77 -13.74 7.92
N VAL A 47 8.83 -12.42 8.12
CA VAL A 47 8.29 -11.77 9.35
C VAL A 47 6.79 -11.54 9.20
N LEU A 48 6.37 -11.06 8.04
CA LEU A 48 4.95 -10.94 7.67
C LEU A 48 4.73 -11.61 6.32
N PRO A 49 3.54 -12.18 6.07
CA PRO A 49 3.26 -12.83 4.78
C PRO A 49 3.45 -11.92 3.56
N TRP A 50 3.28 -10.62 3.74
CA TRP A 50 3.51 -9.64 2.67
C TRP A 50 4.81 -8.85 2.86
N GLY A 51 5.75 -9.39 3.65
CA GLY A 51 7.07 -8.79 3.85
C GLY A 51 8.00 -9.00 2.67
N GLY A 52 9.13 -8.31 2.67
CA GLY A 52 10.13 -8.41 1.61
C GLY A 52 9.85 -7.49 0.44
N THR A 53 10.60 -7.69 -0.64
CA THR A 53 10.54 -6.86 -1.84
C THR A 53 9.92 -7.64 -2.99
N TYR A 54 9.03 -6.97 -3.73
CA TYR A 54 8.29 -7.55 -4.85
C TYR A 54 8.60 -6.75 -6.10
N ASN A 55 9.01 -7.42 -7.17
CA ASN A 55 9.47 -6.77 -8.40
C ASN A 55 8.52 -7.02 -9.56
N GLY A 56 8.27 -5.97 -10.33
CA GLY A 56 7.43 -6.00 -11.53
C GLY A 56 5.95 -6.15 -11.22
N ARG A 57 5.13 -6.16 -12.27
CA ARG A 57 3.67 -6.30 -12.11
C ARG A 57 3.27 -7.62 -11.45
N SER A 58 3.96 -8.71 -11.76
CA SER A 58 3.69 -9.99 -11.10
C SER A 58 3.98 -9.91 -9.60
N GLY A 59 5.07 -9.22 -9.23
CA GLY A 59 5.39 -8.96 -7.82
C GLY A 59 4.36 -8.09 -7.13
N VAL A 60 3.89 -7.05 -7.80
CA VAL A 60 2.82 -6.19 -7.28
C VAL A 60 1.56 -7.03 -7.00
N ALA A 61 1.18 -7.89 -7.93
CA ALA A 61 0.02 -8.77 -7.76
C ALA A 61 0.21 -9.73 -6.57
N GLN A 62 1.41 -10.29 -6.42
CA GLN A 62 1.74 -11.17 -5.29
C GLN A 62 1.66 -10.44 -3.95
N PHE A 63 2.15 -9.20 -3.90
CA PHE A 63 2.07 -8.39 -2.68
C PHE A 63 0.62 -8.19 -2.24
N PHE A 64 -0.23 -7.76 -3.16
CA PHE A 64 -1.63 -7.51 -2.84
C PHE A 64 -2.40 -8.80 -2.50
N LYS A 65 -2.05 -9.90 -3.16
CA LYS A 65 -2.63 -11.21 -2.84
C LYS A 65 -2.29 -11.62 -1.41
N ALA A 66 -1.02 -11.54 -1.03
CA ALA A 66 -0.58 -11.90 0.32
C ALA A 66 -1.23 -11.01 1.37
N LEU A 67 -1.31 -9.71 1.11
CA LEU A 67 -1.97 -8.76 2.00
C LEU A 67 -3.45 -9.07 2.17
N GLY A 68 -4.15 -9.32 1.07
CA GLY A 68 -5.59 -9.62 1.08
C GLY A 68 -5.92 -10.96 1.71
N GLU A 69 -5.03 -11.94 1.65
CA GLU A 69 -5.20 -13.22 2.33
C GLU A 69 -4.94 -13.14 3.83
N SER A 70 -4.22 -12.11 4.27
CA SER A 70 -3.78 -11.97 5.64
C SER A 70 -4.64 -11.04 6.49
N LEU A 71 -5.11 -9.94 5.91
CA LEU A 71 -5.82 -8.89 6.66
C LEU A 71 -7.19 -8.60 6.07
N GLU A 72 -8.16 -8.38 6.97
CA GLU A 72 -9.50 -7.92 6.64
C GLU A 72 -9.72 -6.56 7.31
N PRO A 73 -9.47 -5.45 6.61
CA PRO A 73 -9.68 -4.13 7.18
C PRO A 73 -11.18 -3.86 7.43
N GLN A 74 -11.48 -3.33 8.61
CA GLN A 74 -12.83 -2.87 8.99
C GLN A 74 -12.89 -1.35 8.98
N GLN A 75 -11.76 -0.70 9.19
CA GLN A 75 -11.60 0.75 9.11
C GLN A 75 -10.26 1.04 8.43
N PHE A 76 -10.28 1.95 7.47
CA PHE A 76 -9.08 2.33 6.72
C PHE A 76 -9.16 3.81 6.41
N ASP A 77 -8.40 4.62 7.15
CA ASP A 77 -8.43 6.06 7.06
C ASP A 77 -7.17 6.62 6.40
N LEU A 78 -7.35 7.50 5.45
CA LEU A 78 -6.28 8.26 4.82
C LEU A 78 -6.35 9.67 5.39
N ASN A 79 -5.47 9.98 6.34
CA ASN A 79 -5.58 11.21 7.13
C ASN A 79 -4.86 12.40 6.51
N ASP A 80 -3.67 12.19 5.97
CA ASP A 80 -2.84 13.27 5.43
C ASP A 80 -2.15 12.83 4.16
N PHE A 81 -2.02 13.76 3.21
CA PHE A 81 -1.26 13.58 1.98
C PHE A 81 -0.18 14.64 1.95
N ILE A 82 1.08 14.20 1.95
CA ILE A 82 2.24 15.08 1.90
C ILE A 82 2.98 14.77 0.61
N THR A 83 3.26 15.79 -0.18
CA THR A 83 3.87 15.59 -1.48
C THR A 83 5.10 16.44 -1.65
N GLN A 84 6.11 15.88 -2.32
CA GLN A 84 7.31 16.59 -2.73
C GLN A 84 7.82 15.92 -4.01
N ASP A 85 7.98 16.70 -5.07
CA ASP A 85 8.43 16.24 -6.37
C ASP A 85 7.57 15.07 -6.88
N ASN A 86 8.14 13.90 -7.10
CA ASN A 86 7.45 12.73 -7.61
C ASN A 86 6.98 11.76 -6.51
N LYS A 87 7.02 12.19 -5.25
CA LYS A 87 6.62 11.36 -4.12
C LYS A 87 5.33 11.85 -3.47
N VAL A 88 4.49 10.91 -3.07
CA VAL A 88 3.31 11.16 -2.25
C VAL A 88 3.41 10.30 -1.00
N VAL A 89 3.37 10.93 0.16
CA VAL A 89 3.37 10.27 1.46
C VAL A 89 1.96 10.32 2.01
N VAL A 90 1.42 9.16 2.39
CA VAL A 90 0.09 9.06 2.97
C VAL A 90 0.22 8.63 4.41
N LEU A 91 -0.29 9.44 5.33
CA LEU A 91 -0.38 9.07 6.75
C LEU A 91 -1.79 8.55 6.99
N GLY A 92 -1.90 7.36 7.56
CA GLY A 92 -3.18 6.73 7.74
C GLY A 92 -3.28 5.87 8.98
N TYR A 93 -4.45 5.27 9.13
CA TYR A 93 -4.76 4.39 10.24
C TYR A 93 -5.67 3.27 9.74
N GLN A 94 -5.45 2.06 10.19
CA GLN A 94 -6.36 0.96 9.89
C GLN A 94 -6.52 0.04 11.09
N LYS A 95 -7.67 -0.60 11.15
CA LYS A 95 -7.93 -1.70 12.06
C LYS A 95 -8.82 -2.73 11.38
N GLY A 96 -8.74 -3.94 11.86
CA GLY A 96 -9.50 -5.06 11.31
C GLY A 96 -9.15 -6.35 12.01
N ARG A 97 -9.23 -7.45 11.27
CA ARG A 97 -8.90 -8.79 11.77
C ARG A 97 -7.87 -9.45 10.88
N ALA A 98 -6.95 -10.19 11.51
CA ALA A 98 -6.06 -11.09 10.79
C ALA A 98 -6.88 -12.32 10.38
N LYS A 99 -6.95 -12.61 9.09
CA LYS A 99 -7.78 -13.71 8.58
C LYS A 99 -7.38 -15.08 9.12
N PRO A 100 -6.07 -15.44 9.19
CA PRO A 100 -5.68 -16.78 9.66
C PRO A 100 -6.04 -17.06 11.11
N THR A 101 -6.10 -16.04 11.97
CA THR A 101 -6.30 -16.23 13.43
C THR A 101 -7.63 -15.69 13.93
N GLY A 102 -8.26 -14.79 13.20
CA GLY A 102 -9.43 -14.06 13.66
C GLY A 102 -9.11 -12.97 14.68
N ARG A 103 -7.83 -12.76 15.01
CA ARG A 103 -7.43 -11.77 16.02
C ARG A 103 -7.53 -10.36 15.47
N PRO A 104 -7.92 -9.39 16.30
CA PRO A 104 -7.95 -7.99 15.88
C PRO A 104 -6.53 -7.43 15.73
N TYR A 105 -6.38 -6.47 14.81
CA TYR A 105 -5.18 -5.66 14.69
C TYR A 105 -5.57 -4.21 14.54
N GLU A 106 -4.67 -3.31 14.91
CA GLU A 106 -4.75 -1.91 14.54
C GLU A 106 -3.34 -1.36 14.38
N THR A 107 -3.18 -0.43 13.46
CA THR A 107 -1.89 0.19 13.20
C THR A 107 -2.07 1.54 12.52
N GLU A 108 -1.20 2.49 12.86
CA GLU A 108 -0.96 3.62 11.99
C GLU A 108 -0.06 3.14 10.85
N PHE A 109 -0.11 3.82 9.72
CA PHE A 109 0.78 3.49 8.62
C PHE A 109 1.24 4.74 7.88
N VAL A 110 2.40 4.62 7.25
CA VAL A 110 2.95 5.61 6.34
C VAL A 110 3.22 4.89 5.04
N ASN A 111 2.51 5.29 3.98
CA ASN A 111 2.71 4.76 2.64
C ASN A 111 3.44 5.81 1.81
N VAL A 112 4.52 5.41 1.16
CA VAL A 112 5.30 6.29 0.29
C VAL A 112 5.20 5.78 -1.14
N TRP A 113 4.57 6.58 -1.98
CA TRP A 113 4.38 6.29 -3.40
C TRP A 113 5.33 7.14 -4.22
N THR A 114 6.03 6.53 -5.19
CA THR A 114 6.82 7.25 -6.17
C THR A 114 6.17 7.10 -7.54
N ILE A 115 5.99 8.21 -8.24
CA ILE A 115 5.26 8.26 -9.49
C ILE A 115 6.16 8.85 -10.58
N ARG A 116 6.14 8.24 -11.77
CA ARG A 116 6.87 8.74 -12.92
C ARG A 116 6.05 8.51 -14.18
N ASN A 117 5.92 9.57 -15.00
CA ASN A 117 5.17 9.50 -16.25
C ASN A 117 3.76 8.92 -16.08
N GLY A 118 3.07 9.34 -15.01
CA GLY A 118 1.70 8.93 -14.75
C GLY A 118 1.53 7.50 -14.26
N LYS A 119 2.60 6.86 -13.79
CA LYS A 119 2.57 5.48 -13.29
C LYS A 119 3.28 5.36 -11.95
N PHE A 120 2.82 4.44 -11.11
CA PHE A 120 3.53 4.11 -9.87
C PHE A 120 4.75 3.27 -10.21
N ILE A 121 5.91 3.68 -9.69
CA ILE A 121 7.18 2.98 -9.90
C ILE A 121 7.74 2.36 -8.63
N GLU A 122 7.35 2.87 -7.46
CA GLU A 122 7.83 2.34 -6.18
C GLU A 122 6.81 2.61 -5.08
N PHE A 123 6.72 1.67 -4.15
CA PHE A 123 5.91 1.77 -2.94
C PHE A 123 6.72 1.30 -1.75
N ARG A 124 6.60 2.03 -0.63
CA ARG A 124 7.12 1.60 0.67
C ARG A 124 6.04 1.79 1.71
N VAL A 125 5.95 0.88 2.66
CA VAL A 125 5.04 1.01 3.78
C VAL A 125 5.78 0.86 5.09
N TYR A 126 5.42 1.70 6.05
CA TYR A 126 5.90 1.65 7.42
C TYR A 126 4.68 1.59 8.32
N ASN A 127 4.66 0.65 9.24
CA ASN A 127 3.53 0.45 10.15
C ASN A 127 4.02 -0.12 11.48
N ASP A 128 3.09 -0.43 12.38
CA ASP A 128 3.41 -1.12 13.62
C ASP A 128 3.53 -2.62 13.33
N THR A 129 4.72 -3.03 12.90
CA THR A 129 5.00 -4.42 12.54
C THR A 129 4.78 -5.37 13.71
N ALA A 130 5.12 -4.95 14.93
CA ALA A 130 4.94 -5.78 16.12
C ALA A 130 3.46 -6.11 16.35
N ALA A 131 2.57 -5.12 16.19
CA ALA A 131 1.13 -5.33 16.33
C ALA A 131 0.60 -6.32 15.27
N LEU A 132 1.06 -6.19 14.03
CA LEU A 132 0.66 -7.08 12.95
C LEU A 132 1.15 -8.51 13.16
N VAL A 133 2.41 -8.67 13.58
CA VAL A 133 2.97 -9.99 13.92
C VAL A 133 2.16 -10.65 15.02
N GLU A 134 1.83 -9.88 16.07
CA GLU A 134 1.04 -10.41 17.21
C GLU A 134 -0.34 -10.90 16.75
N SER A 135 -1.00 -10.16 15.86
CA SER A 135 -2.32 -10.55 15.36
C SER A 135 -2.30 -11.85 14.54
N LEU A 136 -1.15 -12.20 13.97
CA LEU A 136 -0.98 -13.40 13.16
C LEU A 136 -0.51 -14.62 13.95
N ARG A 137 -0.22 -14.46 15.23
CA ARG A 137 0.15 -15.59 16.10
C ARG A 137 -1.05 -16.47 16.38
N PRO A 138 -0.88 -17.79 16.22
CA PRO A 138 -1.94 -18.77 16.53
C PRO A 138 -2.43 -18.70 17.97
#